data_9f87d87fe56f6d5dd0feb7aa7ce755b3
#
_entry.id   9f87d87fe56f6d5dd0feb7aa7ce755b3
#
_cell.length_a   1.000
_cell.length_b   1.000
_cell.length_c   1.000
_cell.angle_alpha   90.00
_cell.angle_beta   90.00
_cell.angle_gamma   90.00
#
_symmetry.space_group_name_H-M   'P 1'
#
loop_
_entity.id
_entity.type
_entity.pdbx_description
1 polymer ?
#
loop_
_entity_poly.entity_id
_entity_poly.type
_entity_poly.pdbx_seq_one_letter_code
_entity_poly.pdbx_strand_id
1 'polypeptide(L)'
;MSDLIANIVGSAAAVCSVTSFAPQALKIWKERDASSVSLKTYSLTVTCFALWVVYGVMTQAWPVTVANSCALVMASWVLVMKWRFRDGDPEA
;
A
#
# COMPACT_ATOMS: atom_id res chain seq x y z
N MET A 1 20.92 20.20 0.57
CA MET A 1 20.25 20.33 -0.74
C MET A 1 19.67 19.01 -1.20
N SER A 2 20.49 17.94 -1.28
CA SER A 2 19.99 16.62 -1.69
C SER A 2 18.93 16.07 -0.74
N ASP A 3 19.06 16.33 0.57
CA ASP A 3 18.06 15.86 1.54
C ASP A 3 16.71 16.55 1.34
N LEU A 4 16.72 17.84 1.02
CA LEU A 4 15.50 18.58 0.73
C LEU A 4 14.82 18.03 -0.52
N ILE A 5 15.58 17.79 -1.57
CA ILE A 5 15.05 17.23 -2.82
C ILE A 5 14.51 15.83 -2.56
N ALA A 6 15.24 14.99 -1.82
CA ALA A 6 14.79 13.64 -1.48
C ALA A 6 13.50 13.67 -0.67
N ASN A 7 13.38 14.61 0.27
CA ASN A 7 12.17 14.75 1.08
C ASN A 7 10.98 15.17 0.24
N ILE A 8 11.18 16.08 -0.71
CA ILE A 8 10.12 16.52 -1.63
C ILE A 8 9.67 15.36 -2.50
N VAL A 9 10.62 14.63 -3.09
CA VAL A 9 10.30 13.48 -3.95
C VAL A 9 9.58 12.39 -3.15
N GLY A 10 10.07 12.08 -1.95
CA GLY A 10 9.46 11.07 -1.10
C GLY A 10 8.06 11.47 -0.64
N SER A 11 7.84 12.75 -0.33
CA SER A 11 6.52 13.25 0.05
C SER A 11 5.55 13.15 -1.13
N ALA A 12 6.02 13.49 -2.34
CA ALA A 12 5.20 13.34 -3.54
C ALA A 12 4.84 11.88 -3.78
N ALA A 13 5.80 10.96 -3.57
CA ALA A 13 5.55 9.54 -3.71
C ALA A 13 4.49 9.05 -2.71
N ALA A 14 4.56 9.53 -1.47
CA ALA A 14 3.58 9.16 -0.44
C ALA A 14 2.18 9.63 -0.82
N VAL A 15 2.06 10.88 -1.29
CA VAL A 15 0.78 11.44 -1.74
C VAL A 15 0.24 10.62 -2.93
N CYS A 16 1.10 10.28 -3.88
CA CYS A 16 0.70 9.47 -5.03
C CYS A 16 0.21 8.10 -4.59
N SER A 17 0.89 7.47 -3.62
CA SER A 17 0.49 6.16 -3.10
C SER A 17 -0.90 6.21 -2.48
N VAL A 18 -1.14 7.16 -1.59
CA VAL A 18 -2.45 7.30 -0.93
C VAL A 18 -3.52 7.60 -1.97
N THR A 19 -3.25 8.52 -2.91
CA THR A 19 -4.20 8.89 -3.95
C THR A 19 -4.53 7.71 -4.86
N SER A 20 -3.56 6.82 -5.09
CA SER A 20 -3.76 5.64 -5.93
C SER A 20 -4.59 4.57 -5.23
N PHE A 21 -4.32 4.34 -3.94
CA PHE A 21 -4.98 3.25 -3.19
C PHE A 21 -6.31 3.64 -2.58
N ALA A 22 -6.46 4.90 -2.13
CA ALA A 22 -7.64 5.30 -1.35
C ALA A 22 -8.96 5.13 -2.11
N PRO A 23 -9.09 5.57 -3.39
CA PRO A 23 -10.35 5.37 -4.11
C PRO A 23 -10.69 3.89 -4.27
N GLN A 24 -9.70 3.05 -4.57
CA GLN A 24 -9.91 1.61 -4.72
C GLN A 24 -10.35 0.99 -3.40
N ALA A 25 -9.68 1.33 -2.30
CA ALA A 25 -10.01 0.81 -0.99
C ALA A 25 -11.42 1.23 -0.57
N LEU A 26 -11.78 2.49 -0.82
CA LEU A 26 -13.12 2.99 -0.51
C LEU A 26 -14.19 2.30 -1.34
N LYS A 27 -13.92 2.05 -2.61
CA LYS A 27 -14.86 1.34 -3.47
C LYS A 27 -15.11 -0.07 -2.95
N ILE A 28 -14.06 -0.80 -2.60
CA ILE A 28 -14.18 -2.16 -2.05
C ILE A 28 -14.98 -2.11 -0.74
N TRP A 29 -14.69 -1.14 0.11
CA TRP A 29 -15.37 -1.00 1.39
C TRP A 29 -16.87 -0.73 1.21
N LYS A 30 -17.24 0.17 0.29
CA LYS A 30 -18.63 0.53 0.06
C LYS A 30 -19.42 -0.59 -0.59
N GLU A 31 -18.82 -1.27 -1.57
CA GLU A 31 -19.50 -2.29 -2.35
C GLU A 31 -19.41 -3.66 -1.71
N ARG A 32 -18.54 -3.84 -0.71
CA ARG A 32 -18.29 -5.14 -0.08
C ARG A 32 -17.90 -6.20 -1.10
N ASP A 33 -17.17 -5.77 -2.13
CA ASP A 33 -16.79 -6.62 -3.26
C ASP A 33 -15.32 -6.36 -3.58
N ALA A 34 -14.50 -7.37 -3.35
CA ALA A 34 -13.07 -7.34 -3.64
C ALA A 34 -12.70 -8.29 -4.78
N SER A 35 -13.65 -8.60 -5.67
CA SER A 35 -13.42 -9.56 -6.75
C SER A 35 -12.34 -9.10 -7.74
N SER A 36 -12.12 -7.78 -7.85
CA SER A 36 -11.10 -7.24 -8.74
C SER A 36 -9.68 -7.36 -8.18
N VAL A 37 -9.54 -7.79 -6.93
CA VAL A 37 -8.25 -7.88 -6.23
C VAL A 37 -7.84 -9.34 -6.11
N SER A 38 -6.59 -9.64 -6.41
CA SER A 38 -6.02 -10.98 -6.22
C SER A 38 -5.40 -11.08 -4.83
N LEU A 39 -5.85 -12.04 -4.03
CA LEU A 39 -5.30 -12.28 -2.70
C LEU A 39 -3.79 -12.56 -2.77
N LYS A 40 -3.39 -13.40 -3.73
CA LYS A 40 -1.99 -13.77 -3.91
C LYS A 40 -1.13 -12.56 -4.27
N THR A 41 -1.59 -11.75 -5.23
CA THR A 41 -0.86 -10.56 -5.68
C THR A 41 -0.73 -9.53 -4.56
N TYR A 42 -1.81 -9.27 -3.82
CA TYR A 42 -1.76 -8.29 -2.74
C TYR A 42 -0.95 -8.77 -1.54
N SER A 43 -0.92 -10.06 -1.28
CA SER A 43 -0.04 -10.63 -0.25
C SER A 43 1.43 -10.36 -0.61
N LEU A 44 1.78 -10.56 -1.87
CA LEU A 44 3.13 -10.27 -2.34
C LEU A 44 3.42 -8.76 -2.29
N THR A 45 2.46 -7.94 -2.67
CA THR A 45 2.58 -6.47 -2.64
C THR A 45 2.82 -5.96 -1.21
N VAL A 46 2.05 -6.45 -0.24
CA VAL A 46 2.21 -6.07 1.16
C VAL A 46 3.60 -6.48 1.65
N THR A 47 4.04 -7.68 1.31
CA THR A 47 5.38 -8.17 1.67
C THR A 47 6.46 -7.25 1.08
N CYS A 48 6.29 -6.85 -0.17
CA CYS A 48 7.24 -5.97 -0.85
C CYS A 48 7.35 -4.61 -0.14
N PHE A 49 6.22 -3.98 0.19
CA PHE A 49 6.24 -2.69 0.88
C PHE A 49 6.84 -2.83 2.29
N ALA A 50 6.55 -3.93 2.99
CA ALA A 50 7.13 -4.18 4.31
C ALA A 50 8.65 -4.26 4.24
N LEU A 51 9.18 -4.97 3.22
CA LEU A 51 10.62 -5.07 3.03
C LEU A 51 11.23 -3.70 2.71
N TRP A 52 10.56 -2.88 1.92
CA TRP A 52 11.04 -1.52 1.63
C TRP A 52 11.06 -0.64 2.87
N VAL A 53 10.07 -0.79 3.76
CA VAL A 53 10.06 -0.05 5.03
C VAL A 53 11.26 -0.46 5.89
N VAL A 54 11.52 -1.76 6.00
CA VAL A 54 12.69 -2.26 6.74
C VAL A 54 13.97 -1.69 6.15
N TYR A 55 14.12 -1.75 4.84
CA TYR A 55 15.29 -1.21 4.15
C TYR A 55 15.45 0.29 4.42
N GLY A 56 14.35 1.03 4.32
CA GLY A 56 14.37 2.47 4.57
C GLY A 56 14.80 2.83 5.99
N VAL A 57 14.32 2.07 6.97
CA VAL A 57 14.71 2.27 8.38
C VAL A 57 16.19 1.94 8.57
N MET A 58 16.63 0.80 8.03
CA MET A 58 18.03 0.36 8.19
C MET A 58 19.03 1.31 7.56
N THR A 59 18.66 1.95 6.46
CA THR A 59 19.54 2.89 5.75
C THR A 59 19.28 4.34 6.11
N GLN A 60 18.34 4.59 7.03
CA GLN A 60 17.92 5.93 7.43
C GLN A 60 17.45 6.77 6.24
N ALA A 61 16.84 6.12 5.26
CA ALA A 61 16.25 6.76 4.10
C ALA A 61 14.80 7.12 4.41
N TRP A 62 14.59 8.20 5.14
CA TRP A 62 13.27 8.55 5.66
C TRP A 62 12.20 8.79 4.59
N PRO A 63 12.51 9.40 3.43
CA PRO A 63 11.50 9.52 2.37
C PRO A 63 11.01 8.15 1.87
N VAL A 64 11.92 7.19 1.72
CA VAL A 64 11.58 5.82 1.34
C VAL A 64 10.70 5.18 2.42
N THR A 65 11.08 5.36 3.68
CA THR A 65 10.35 4.80 4.83
C THR A 65 8.92 5.34 4.87
N VAL A 66 8.75 6.66 4.77
CA VAL A 66 7.43 7.29 4.86
C VAL A 66 6.55 6.87 3.69
N ALA A 67 7.06 6.96 2.46
CA ALA A 67 6.28 6.62 1.27
C ALA A 67 5.82 5.17 1.29
N ASN A 68 6.72 4.26 1.63
CA ASN A 68 6.38 2.84 1.65
C ASN A 68 5.53 2.46 2.86
N SER A 69 5.64 3.18 3.97
CA SER A 69 4.75 2.98 5.11
C SER A 69 3.31 3.34 4.75
N CYS A 70 3.11 4.46 4.05
CA CYS A 70 1.78 4.86 3.58
C CYS A 70 1.22 3.81 2.63
N ALA A 71 2.02 3.34 1.68
CA ALA A 71 1.60 2.31 0.74
C ALA A 71 1.30 1.00 1.45
N LEU A 72 2.12 0.64 2.46
CA LEU A 72 1.92 -0.58 3.25
C LEU A 72 0.58 -0.56 3.98
N VAL A 73 0.25 0.56 4.63
CA VAL A 73 -1.02 0.69 5.36
C VAL A 73 -2.19 0.53 4.39
N MET A 74 -2.15 1.22 3.24
CA MET A 74 -3.24 1.17 2.28
C MET A 74 -3.37 -0.23 1.65
N ALA A 75 -2.26 -0.83 1.24
CA ALA A 75 -2.27 -2.17 0.64
C ALA A 75 -2.72 -3.22 1.66
N SER A 76 -2.32 -3.07 2.93
CA SER A 76 -2.76 -3.98 3.98
C SER A 76 -4.27 -3.89 4.20
N TRP A 77 -4.82 -2.68 4.16
CA TRP A 77 -6.27 -2.50 4.25
C TRP A 77 -6.99 -3.21 3.11
N VAL A 78 -6.51 -3.04 1.87
CA VAL A 78 -7.09 -3.72 0.72
C VAL A 78 -6.99 -5.25 0.90
N LEU A 79 -5.85 -5.75 1.36
CA LEU A 79 -5.65 -7.17 1.59
C LEU A 79 -6.62 -7.73 2.64
N VAL A 80 -6.79 -7.00 3.74
CA VAL A 80 -7.73 -7.41 4.81
C VAL A 80 -9.16 -7.44 4.27
N MET A 81 -9.54 -6.44 3.47
CA MET A 81 -10.87 -6.42 2.86
C MET A 81 -11.06 -7.58 1.89
N LYS A 82 -10.04 -7.89 1.10
CA LYS A 82 -10.09 -9.04 0.19
C LYS A 82 -10.33 -10.32 0.98
N TRP A 83 -9.63 -10.48 2.09
CA TRP A 83 -9.77 -11.66 2.93
C TRP A 83 -11.16 -11.72 3.58
N ARG A 84 -11.67 -10.58 4.06
CA ARG A 84 -12.99 -10.52 4.72
C ARG A 84 -14.16 -10.77 3.76
N PHE A 85 -14.02 -10.32 2.52
CA PHE A 85 -15.11 -10.43 1.53
C PHE A 85 -14.90 -11.60 0.57
N ARG A 86 -14.00 -12.53 0.91
CA ARG A 86 -13.64 -13.64 0.03
C ARG A 86 -14.78 -14.63 -0.21
N ASP A 87 -15.74 -14.72 0.72
CA ASP A 87 -16.81 -15.71 0.63
C ASP A 87 -17.68 -15.50 -0.61
N GLY A 88 -17.76 -14.28 -1.11
CA GLY A 88 -18.46 -13.96 -2.35
C GLY A 88 -17.52 -13.87 -3.55
N ASP A 89 -16.24 -14.25 -3.41
CA ASP A 89 -15.20 -14.03 -4.41
C ASP A 89 -14.57 -15.35 -4.81
N PRO A 90 -14.76 -15.80 -6.06
CA PRO A 90 -14.23 -17.09 -6.50
C PRO A 90 -12.70 -17.15 -6.53
N GLU A 91 -12.01 -16.02 -6.49
CA GLU A 91 -10.55 -15.98 -6.50
C GLU A 91 -9.93 -16.04 -5.10
N ALA A 92 -10.72 -15.97 -4.07
CA ALA A 92 -10.20 -15.93 -2.70
C ALA A 92 -9.65 -17.29 -2.22
#